data_4b46c13a9ddeb55909d286d844f7d8db
#
_entry.id   4b46c13a9ddeb55909d286d844f7d8db
#
_cell.length_a   1.000
_cell.length_b   1.000
_cell.length_c   1.000
_cell.angle_alpha   90.00
_cell.angle_beta   90.00
_cell.angle_gamma   90.00
#
_symmetry.space_group_name_H-M   'P 1'
#
loop_
_entity.id
_entity.type
_entity.pdbx_description
1 polymer ?
#
loop_
_entity_poly.entity_id
_entity_poly.type
_entity_poly.pdbx_seq_one_letter_code
_entity_poly.pdbx_strand_id
1 'polypeptide(L)'
;MYRSPDRGYGRVMTSIDRRHLLQGTAAFAAAATLTSLSSPAYAAPGLGEAKPLDGRPFPAYDYTRANRLPREMTGFWTKSFDVGGVIRTAKVYLSAETPIRSYYTVIAVPGGVDAADFLESSGWRDVADQRREGLFVLEPGPSGWAPAEEEAAYVAAALGFFQSNNYFSIFGENYLVGYGSGAPALEAWAVANPLNVIAQAYVDSAGLNAAYLASYASREYDGQTQYSPVDFPPGFRLIRYDETVLPTWYIRPDARRAAASVAYWKRCNDTLSSGSHQGALGTVYRQRPGSSRWMTSHAGPISKVAVQPRRATTRQIVEFLTAYTRYENSFAYGNQLYQRADFRRLGIEVHTMQVAGFVREYLVFRPRCAGRKAPVLFVWPGDSQTDKVFMDATQWWKVADREGFILVVVCEQYSRTSVVVSHRDSLAFFRRLRDVITDRYDVDPNRFYSTGQSAGSAVTQNLAIAFPEYFAAVASSSFPASPNASGTVTLDGVTYPASGRKIPNYLIYGYGDIQGFVGTLWDDTQNQTDSWAQYHLGVDGLTLADVDTVGGRRSGFHDRFQTWTWYDKSARVPILKLTRNVYRSHNTTAEEPPLLWDFLKHYSREVTADGAVTRYYSPSAFRRPGDRRRV
;
A
#
# COMPACT_ATOMS: atom_id res chain seq x y z
N MET A 1 32.12 -9.09 -32.47
CA MET A 1 32.00 -9.98 -33.66
C MET A 1 31.30 -11.24 -33.23
N TYR A 2 29.99 -11.34 -33.48
CA TYR A 2 29.30 -12.59 -33.81
C TYR A 2 27.92 -12.21 -34.36
N ARG A 3 27.67 -12.65 -35.57
CA ARG A 3 26.48 -12.35 -36.37
C ARG A 3 25.32 -13.28 -36.03
N SER A 4 24.13 -12.73 -36.07
CA SER A 4 22.83 -13.40 -36.17
C SER A 4 22.64 -14.11 -37.52
N PRO A 5 21.82 -15.15 -37.61
CA PRO A 5 21.13 -15.42 -38.88
C PRO A 5 19.61 -15.23 -38.75
N ASP A 6 19.10 -14.42 -39.67
CA ASP A 6 17.72 -14.35 -40.12
C ASP A 6 17.19 -15.73 -40.61
N ARG A 7 15.94 -16.04 -40.25
CA ARG A 7 15.07 -16.90 -41.08
C ARG A 7 13.64 -16.37 -41.00
N GLY A 8 13.22 -15.80 -42.13
CA GLY A 8 11.83 -15.50 -42.39
C GLY A 8 11.01 -16.76 -42.67
N TYR A 9 9.74 -16.74 -42.31
CA TYR A 9 8.69 -17.56 -42.89
C TYR A 9 7.44 -16.72 -43.15
N GLY A 10 6.95 -16.91 -44.35
CA GLY A 10 5.98 -16.16 -45.06
C GLY A 10 4.54 -16.34 -44.59
N ARG A 11 3.78 -15.39 -45.04
CA ARG A 11 2.31 -15.31 -45.02
C ARG A 11 1.67 -16.49 -45.74
N VAL A 12 0.60 -17.03 -45.14
CA VAL A 12 -0.53 -17.58 -45.89
C VAL A 12 -1.81 -16.99 -45.30
N MET A 13 -2.45 -16.11 -46.06
CA MET A 13 -3.84 -15.72 -45.89
C MET A 13 -4.72 -16.83 -46.48
N THR A 14 -5.75 -17.24 -45.73
CA THR A 14 -6.95 -17.84 -46.35
C THR A 14 -8.17 -17.20 -45.74
N SER A 15 -8.88 -16.49 -46.59
CA SER A 15 -10.23 -15.97 -46.42
C SER A 15 -11.23 -17.12 -46.32
N ILE A 16 -12.16 -17.05 -45.37
CA ILE A 16 -13.41 -17.81 -45.43
C ILE A 16 -14.59 -16.86 -45.33
N ASP A 17 -15.43 -17.03 -46.31
CA ASP A 17 -16.53 -16.27 -46.78
C ASP A 17 -17.72 -16.25 -45.79
N ARG A 18 -18.38 -15.09 -45.72
CA ARG A 18 -19.71 -14.94 -45.11
C ARG A 18 -20.74 -15.39 -46.12
N ARG A 19 -21.56 -16.37 -45.80
CA ARG A 19 -22.99 -16.48 -46.17
C ARG A 19 -23.58 -17.83 -45.77
N HIS A 20 -24.85 -17.75 -45.30
CA HIS A 20 -25.83 -18.80 -45.03
C HIS A 20 -25.80 -19.50 -43.67
N LEU A 21 -26.76 -19.04 -42.80
CA LEU A 21 -27.90 -19.86 -42.42
C LEU A 21 -28.90 -18.99 -41.65
N LEU A 22 -29.90 -18.49 -42.38
CA LEU A 22 -31.23 -18.14 -41.87
C LEU A 22 -32.10 -19.38 -42.03
N GLN A 23 -32.71 -19.86 -40.95
CA GLN A 23 -34.09 -20.31 -40.90
C GLN A 23 -34.42 -21.01 -39.59
N GLY A 24 -35.40 -20.44 -38.92
CA GLY A 24 -36.50 -21.12 -38.27
C GLY A 24 -36.44 -21.32 -36.78
N THR A 25 -37.07 -20.50 -35.98
CA THR A 25 -38.39 -20.80 -35.44
C THR A 25 -38.89 -19.63 -34.58
N ALA A 26 -40.09 -19.20 -34.87
CA ALA A 26 -40.87 -18.23 -34.12
C ALA A 26 -41.35 -18.85 -32.79
N ALA A 27 -41.38 -18.07 -31.72
CA ALA A 27 -42.56 -17.91 -30.87
C ALA A 27 -42.28 -17.13 -29.58
N PHE A 28 -43.23 -16.28 -29.26
CA PHE A 28 -43.53 -15.55 -28.03
C PHE A 28 -42.75 -14.25 -27.76
N ALA A 29 -43.20 -13.21 -28.43
CA ALA A 29 -43.13 -11.84 -27.96
C ALA A 29 -44.12 -11.65 -26.79
N ALA A 30 -43.61 -11.57 -25.56
CA ALA A 30 -44.28 -10.90 -24.48
C ALA A 30 -43.64 -9.51 -24.35
N ALA A 31 -44.34 -8.51 -24.89
CA ALA A 31 -43.98 -7.12 -24.71
C ALA A 31 -44.24 -6.73 -23.26
N ALA A 32 -43.21 -6.81 -22.44
CA ALA A 32 -43.12 -6.09 -21.17
C ALA A 32 -42.68 -4.67 -21.51
N THR A 33 -43.61 -3.76 -21.63
CA THR A 33 -43.40 -2.32 -21.59
C THR A 33 -42.81 -1.99 -20.21
N LEU A 34 -41.50 -2.00 -20.11
CA LEU A 34 -40.78 -1.34 -19.04
C LEU A 34 -40.95 0.16 -19.25
N THR A 35 -42.03 0.71 -18.71
CA THR A 35 -42.07 2.12 -18.36
C THR A 35 -40.92 2.35 -17.39
N SER A 36 -39.85 2.93 -17.90
CA SER A 36 -38.82 3.55 -17.08
C SER A 36 -39.50 4.67 -16.29
N LEU A 37 -39.97 4.34 -15.09
CA LEU A 37 -40.18 5.33 -14.06
C LEU A 37 -38.77 5.89 -13.79
N SER A 38 -38.42 6.97 -14.50
CA SER A 38 -37.38 7.89 -14.06
C SER A 38 -37.88 8.41 -12.72
N SER A 39 -37.43 7.77 -11.64
CA SER A 39 -37.49 8.37 -10.31
C SER A 39 -36.89 9.76 -10.47
N PRO A 40 -37.57 10.83 -10.05
CA PRO A 40 -36.95 12.13 -10.02
C PRO A 40 -35.63 11.94 -9.24
N ALA A 41 -34.51 12.28 -9.87
CA ALA A 41 -33.26 12.37 -9.16
C ALA A 41 -33.48 13.42 -8.06
N TYR A 42 -33.75 12.96 -6.85
CA TYR A 42 -33.69 13.83 -5.69
C TYR A 42 -32.26 14.36 -5.71
N ALA A 43 -32.10 15.64 -6.02
CA ALA A 43 -30.85 16.33 -5.83
C ALA A 43 -30.47 16.05 -4.38
N ALA A 44 -29.31 15.45 -4.17
CA ALA A 44 -28.82 15.19 -2.82
C ALA A 44 -28.84 16.53 -2.08
N PRO A 45 -29.34 16.59 -0.83
CA PRO A 45 -29.38 17.84 -0.08
C PRO A 45 -27.99 18.46 -0.07
N GLY A 46 -27.88 19.78 -0.22
CA GLY A 46 -26.63 20.51 -0.19
C GLY A 46 -25.83 20.19 1.08
N LEU A 47 -24.54 20.47 1.09
CA LEU A 47 -23.67 20.19 2.24
C LEU A 47 -24.16 20.87 3.52
N GLY A 48 -24.91 21.98 3.38
CA GLY A 48 -25.39 22.78 4.49
C GLY A 48 -24.23 23.43 5.28
N GLU A 49 -24.57 23.96 6.45
CA GLU A 49 -23.59 24.56 7.35
C GLU A 49 -22.68 23.49 7.97
N ALA A 50 -21.38 23.75 8.00
CA ALA A 50 -20.39 22.85 8.59
C ALA A 50 -20.53 22.82 10.12
N LYS A 51 -20.67 21.63 10.67
CA LYS A 51 -20.76 21.42 12.14
C LYS A 51 -19.41 21.62 12.80
N PRO A 52 -19.33 22.20 14.02
CA PRO A 52 -18.06 22.33 14.73
C PRO A 52 -17.49 20.97 15.10
N LEU A 53 -16.20 20.77 14.80
CA LEU A 53 -15.43 19.61 15.23
C LEU A 53 -14.68 19.88 16.54
N ASP A 54 -14.44 21.16 16.84
CA ASP A 54 -13.74 21.59 18.05
C ASP A 54 -14.50 21.22 19.32
N GLY A 55 -13.78 20.72 20.33
CA GLY A 55 -14.36 20.26 21.58
C GLY A 55 -15.18 18.99 21.50
N ARG A 56 -15.31 18.39 20.32
CA ARG A 56 -16.07 17.15 20.14
C ARG A 56 -15.16 15.95 20.33
N PRO A 57 -15.47 15.04 21.28
CA PRO A 57 -14.73 13.80 21.41
C PRO A 57 -14.97 12.91 20.17
N PHE A 58 -13.92 12.25 19.71
CA PHE A 58 -14.09 11.22 18.71
C PHE A 58 -14.86 10.03 19.30
N PRO A 59 -15.89 9.52 18.61
CA PRO A 59 -16.67 8.38 19.09
C PRO A 59 -15.80 7.11 19.13
N ALA A 60 -16.25 6.13 19.89
CA ALA A 60 -15.65 4.79 19.84
C ALA A 60 -15.86 4.17 18.46
N TYR A 61 -14.98 3.24 18.10
CA TYR A 61 -15.11 2.50 16.86
C TYR A 61 -16.39 1.67 16.80
N ASP A 62 -17.10 1.77 15.68
CA ASP A 62 -18.29 0.97 15.42
C ASP A 62 -17.90 -0.35 14.74
N TYR A 63 -17.68 -1.38 15.56
CA TYR A 63 -17.30 -2.73 15.10
C TYR A 63 -18.36 -3.44 14.26
N THR A 64 -19.57 -2.87 14.12
CA THR A 64 -20.63 -3.42 13.25
C THR A 64 -20.48 -2.95 11.80
N ARG A 65 -19.63 -1.95 11.55
CA ARG A 65 -19.45 -1.33 10.23
C ARG A 65 -18.18 -1.76 9.48
N ALA A 66 -17.50 -2.79 9.94
CA ALA A 66 -16.20 -3.18 9.39
C ALA A 66 -15.21 -2.00 9.39
N ASN A 67 -14.47 -1.77 8.32
CA ASN A 67 -13.49 -0.70 8.21
C ASN A 67 -14.16 0.62 7.72
N ARG A 68 -15.06 1.19 8.52
CA ARG A 68 -15.76 2.45 8.21
C ARG A 68 -15.70 3.40 9.38
N LEU A 69 -15.64 4.70 9.10
CA LEU A 69 -15.78 5.72 10.13
C LEU A 69 -17.13 5.56 10.86
N PRO A 70 -17.17 5.80 12.18
CA PRO A 70 -18.44 5.91 12.89
C PRO A 70 -19.37 6.90 12.20
N ARG A 71 -20.67 6.61 12.22
CA ARG A 71 -21.67 7.45 11.52
C ARG A 71 -21.69 8.89 12.06
N GLU A 72 -21.41 9.04 13.33
CA GLU A 72 -21.36 10.33 14.03
C GLU A 72 -20.22 11.22 13.51
N MET A 73 -19.21 10.65 12.85
CA MET A 73 -18.10 11.39 12.24
C MET A 73 -18.36 11.78 10.78
N THR A 74 -19.36 11.19 10.14
CA THR A 74 -19.64 11.48 8.73
C THR A 74 -20.39 12.81 8.56
N GLY A 75 -20.22 13.43 7.41
CA GLY A 75 -20.84 14.71 7.06
C GLY A 75 -19.82 15.83 6.86
N PHE A 76 -20.27 17.06 7.00
CA PHE A 76 -19.47 18.27 6.76
C PHE A 76 -19.16 18.99 8.09
N TRP A 77 -17.86 19.27 8.33
CA TRP A 77 -17.36 19.76 9.60
C TRP A 77 -16.44 20.95 9.40
N THR A 78 -16.33 21.80 10.45
CA THR A 78 -15.34 22.88 10.54
C THR A 78 -14.41 22.62 11.72
N LYS A 79 -13.11 22.83 11.50
CA LYS A 79 -12.04 22.74 12.49
C LYS A 79 -11.29 24.06 12.57
N SER A 80 -11.10 24.57 13.78
CA SER A 80 -10.37 25.82 14.03
C SER A 80 -8.94 25.53 14.46
N PHE A 81 -8.04 26.43 14.09
CA PHE A 81 -6.62 26.39 14.45
C PHE A 81 -6.20 27.78 14.95
N ASP A 82 -5.61 27.87 16.12
CA ASP A 82 -4.94 29.08 16.58
C ASP A 82 -3.52 29.10 16.00
N VAL A 83 -3.25 30.08 15.16
CA VAL A 83 -1.95 30.25 14.51
C VAL A 83 -1.42 31.62 14.87
N GLY A 84 -0.58 31.66 15.92
CA GLY A 84 0.01 32.91 16.39
C GLY A 84 -1.02 33.96 16.88
N GLY A 85 -2.12 33.51 17.48
CA GLY A 85 -3.22 34.38 17.97
C GLY A 85 -4.27 34.69 16.88
N VAL A 86 -4.13 34.16 15.67
CA VAL A 86 -5.11 34.31 14.60
C VAL A 86 -5.86 32.97 14.43
N ILE A 87 -7.17 33.00 14.54
CA ILE A 87 -7.99 31.80 14.30
C ILE A 87 -8.17 31.62 12.80
N ARG A 88 -7.70 30.45 12.33
CA ARG A 88 -7.87 29.97 10.95
C ARG A 88 -8.81 28.77 10.96
N THR A 89 -9.52 28.55 9.87
CA THR A 89 -10.46 27.40 9.76
C THR A 89 -10.12 26.51 8.57
N ALA A 90 -10.43 25.23 8.74
CA ALA A 90 -10.47 24.26 7.66
C ALA A 90 -11.80 23.50 7.72
N LYS A 91 -12.24 22.98 6.58
CA LYS A 91 -13.42 22.11 6.51
C LYS A 91 -13.00 20.67 6.31
N VAL A 92 -13.83 19.76 6.81
CA VAL A 92 -13.66 18.30 6.61
C VAL A 92 -14.96 17.74 6.07
N TYR A 93 -14.88 17.07 4.93
CA TYR A 93 -16.02 16.32 4.38
C TYR A 93 -15.72 14.83 4.42
N LEU A 94 -16.57 14.08 5.09
CA LEU A 94 -16.49 12.63 5.27
C LEU A 94 -17.79 11.99 4.78
N SER A 95 -17.74 11.28 3.67
CA SER A 95 -18.89 10.54 3.18
C SER A 95 -19.31 9.43 4.14
N ALA A 96 -20.56 8.96 4.06
CA ALA A 96 -21.09 7.91 4.93
C ALA A 96 -20.31 6.60 4.88
N GLU A 97 -19.59 6.37 3.79
CA GLU A 97 -18.85 5.14 3.53
C GLU A 97 -17.33 5.33 3.58
N THR A 98 -16.84 6.46 4.09
CA THR A 98 -15.39 6.71 4.23
C THR A 98 -14.76 5.68 5.15
N PRO A 99 -13.73 4.94 4.71
CA PRO A 99 -13.01 4.01 5.56
C PRO A 99 -12.17 4.73 6.63
N ILE A 100 -11.88 4.04 7.72
CA ILE A 100 -10.86 4.47 8.67
C ILE A 100 -9.49 4.33 8.00
N ARG A 101 -8.60 5.33 8.22
CA ARG A 101 -7.22 5.32 7.73
C ARG A 101 -7.13 5.03 6.23
N SER A 102 -7.88 5.83 5.48
CA SER A 102 -7.92 5.75 4.02
C SER A 102 -7.08 6.87 3.40
N TYR A 103 -7.13 6.97 2.09
CA TYR A 103 -6.56 8.09 1.35
C TYR A 103 -7.46 9.32 1.50
N TYR A 104 -6.82 10.49 1.63
CA TYR A 104 -7.49 11.78 1.73
C TYR A 104 -6.91 12.76 0.73
N THR A 105 -7.75 13.67 0.26
CA THR A 105 -7.32 14.79 -0.57
C THR A 105 -7.41 16.09 0.23
N VAL A 106 -6.29 16.80 0.34
CA VAL A 106 -6.22 18.12 0.93
C VAL A 106 -6.39 19.15 -0.19
N ILE A 107 -7.35 20.04 -0.04
CA ILE A 107 -7.71 21.05 -1.04
C ILE A 107 -7.49 22.43 -0.42
N ALA A 108 -6.71 23.30 -1.09
CA ALA A 108 -6.72 24.73 -0.79
C ALA A 108 -7.62 25.44 -1.79
N VAL A 109 -8.72 26.04 -1.30
CA VAL A 109 -9.68 26.77 -2.15
C VAL A 109 -9.13 28.14 -2.58
N PRO A 110 -9.59 28.71 -3.68
CA PRO A 110 -9.19 30.07 -4.05
C PRO A 110 -9.73 31.08 -3.05
N GLY A 111 -9.11 32.26 -2.96
CA GLY A 111 -9.61 33.35 -2.11
C GLY A 111 -11.00 33.83 -2.54
N GLY A 112 -11.83 34.19 -1.54
CA GLY A 112 -13.18 34.74 -1.75
C GLY A 112 -14.24 33.71 -2.20
N VAL A 113 -13.97 32.43 -2.07
CA VAL A 113 -14.92 31.33 -2.40
C VAL A 113 -15.26 30.58 -1.13
N ASP A 114 -16.55 30.36 -0.87
CA ASP A 114 -17.03 29.50 0.20
C ASP A 114 -16.68 28.03 -0.08
N ALA A 115 -16.25 27.31 0.96
CA ALA A 115 -15.77 25.94 0.80
C ALA A 115 -16.89 24.95 0.44
N ALA A 116 -18.11 25.13 0.96
CA ALA A 116 -19.23 24.26 0.64
C ALA A 116 -19.67 24.44 -0.82
N ASP A 117 -19.84 25.71 -1.23
CA ASP A 117 -20.17 26.07 -2.61
C ASP A 117 -19.09 25.57 -3.58
N PHE A 118 -17.82 25.67 -3.19
CA PHE A 118 -16.71 25.16 -3.98
C PHE A 118 -16.78 23.65 -4.14
N LEU A 119 -16.97 22.89 -3.06
CA LEU A 119 -17.01 21.44 -3.12
C LEU A 119 -18.16 20.92 -4.01
N GLU A 120 -19.32 21.58 -3.96
CA GLU A 120 -20.47 21.22 -4.78
C GLU A 120 -20.30 21.62 -6.24
N SER A 121 -19.95 22.88 -6.51
CA SER A 121 -19.84 23.40 -7.88
C SER A 121 -18.68 22.81 -8.66
N SER A 122 -17.60 22.41 -7.99
CA SER A 122 -16.45 21.77 -8.62
C SER A 122 -16.59 20.26 -8.80
N GLY A 123 -17.61 19.62 -8.19
CA GLY A 123 -17.80 18.18 -8.21
C GLY A 123 -16.89 17.38 -7.27
N TRP A 124 -16.21 18.03 -6.33
CA TRP A 124 -15.35 17.33 -5.35
C TRP A 124 -16.16 16.45 -4.40
N ARG A 125 -17.35 16.92 -3.98
CA ARG A 125 -18.25 16.13 -3.16
C ARG A 125 -18.63 14.81 -3.84
N ASP A 126 -19.09 14.88 -5.09
CA ASP A 126 -19.50 13.70 -5.85
C ASP A 126 -18.36 12.69 -5.99
N VAL A 127 -17.14 13.18 -6.24
CA VAL A 127 -15.95 12.33 -6.35
C VAL A 127 -15.62 11.67 -5.01
N ALA A 128 -15.69 12.41 -3.89
CA ALA A 128 -15.45 11.88 -2.56
C ALA A 128 -16.44 10.77 -2.20
N ASP A 129 -17.72 10.96 -2.52
CA ASP A 129 -18.77 9.97 -2.28
C ASP A 129 -18.56 8.71 -3.14
N GLN A 130 -18.26 8.87 -4.43
CA GLN A 130 -18.03 7.75 -5.34
C GLN A 130 -16.79 6.93 -4.96
N ARG A 131 -15.75 7.59 -4.49
CA ARG A 131 -14.47 6.95 -4.11
C ARG A 131 -14.44 6.51 -2.65
N ARG A 132 -15.35 7.02 -1.82
CA ARG A 132 -15.39 6.81 -0.37
C ARG A 132 -14.11 7.32 0.30
N GLU A 133 -13.63 8.47 -0.15
CA GLU A 133 -12.41 9.13 0.37
C GLU A 133 -12.80 10.47 0.99
N GLY A 134 -12.14 10.85 2.10
CA GLY A 134 -12.39 12.11 2.78
C GLY A 134 -11.71 13.30 2.11
N LEU A 135 -12.23 14.49 2.34
CA LEU A 135 -11.66 15.77 1.87
C LEU A 135 -11.32 16.63 3.08
N PHE A 136 -10.11 17.19 3.09
CA PHE A 136 -9.68 18.25 3.99
C PHE A 136 -9.53 19.54 3.20
N VAL A 137 -10.29 20.57 3.57
CA VAL A 137 -10.38 21.79 2.77
C VAL A 137 -9.83 22.96 3.57
N LEU A 138 -8.70 23.48 3.13
CA LEU A 138 -8.06 24.66 3.72
C LEU A 138 -8.69 25.93 3.15
N GLU A 139 -9.05 26.85 4.04
CA GLU A 139 -9.67 28.13 3.71
C GLU A 139 -8.68 29.28 3.85
N PRO A 140 -8.82 30.34 3.03
CA PRO A 140 -8.04 31.56 3.20
C PRO A 140 -8.35 32.24 4.53
N GLY A 141 -7.46 33.10 5.00
CA GLY A 141 -7.75 34.02 6.09
C GLY A 141 -8.75 35.12 5.68
N PRO A 142 -9.17 35.99 6.62
CA PRO A 142 -10.11 37.08 6.34
C PRO A 142 -9.66 38.01 5.21
N SER A 143 -8.35 38.18 5.05
CA SER A 143 -7.75 39.02 3.99
C SER A 143 -7.36 38.23 2.73
N GLY A 144 -7.81 36.96 2.62
CA GLY A 144 -7.38 36.06 1.57
C GLY A 144 -6.18 35.19 1.96
N TRP A 145 -5.52 34.58 0.96
CA TRP A 145 -4.26 33.85 1.16
C TRP A 145 -3.09 34.84 1.23
N ALA A 146 -2.32 34.74 2.30
CA ALA A 146 -1.04 35.43 2.44
C ALA A 146 0.05 34.78 1.59
N PRO A 147 1.27 35.35 1.50
CA PRO A 147 2.42 34.67 0.94
C PRO A 147 2.63 33.27 1.53
N ALA A 148 3.11 32.32 0.72
CA ALA A 148 3.19 30.89 1.10
C ALA A 148 4.00 30.68 2.39
N GLU A 149 5.01 31.48 2.64
CA GLU A 149 5.84 31.43 3.84
C GLU A 149 5.06 31.80 5.12
N GLU A 150 4.12 32.73 5.01
CA GLU A 150 3.26 33.15 6.14
C GLU A 150 2.13 32.15 6.40
N GLU A 151 1.70 31.41 5.38
CA GLU A 151 0.68 30.34 5.51
C GLU A 151 1.24 29.04 6.08
N ALA A 152 2.56 28.87 6.15
CA ALA A 152 3.22 27.62 6.49
C ALA A 152 2.77 27.08 7.87
N ALA A 153 2.61 27.94 8.87
CA ALA A 153 2.18 27.54 10.21
C ALA A 153 0.74 27.02 10.22
N TYR A 154 -0.17 27.66 9.48
CA TYR A 154 -1.56 27.21 9.36
C TYR A 154 -1.65 25.86 8.62
N VAL A 155 -0.98 25.76 7.47
CA VAL A 155 -0.96 24.49 6.70
C VAL A 155 -0.37 23.36 7.54
N ALA A 156 0.71 23.62 8.29
CA ALA A 156 1.33 22.65 9.19
C ALA A 156 0.38 22.21 10.31
N ALA A 157 -0.32 23.15 10.95
CA ALA A 157 -1.28 22.85 12.00
C ALA A 157 -2.45 22.00 11.48
N ALA A 158 -3.01 22.36 10.33
CA ALA A 158 -4.12 21.63 9.71
C ALA A 158 -3.72 20.21 9.28
N LEU A 159 -2.64 20.06 8.54
CA LEU A 159 -2.14 18.76 8.08
C LEU A 159 -1.68 17.89 9.26
N GLY A 160 -1.02 18.47 10.25
CA GLY A 160 -0.64 17.77 11.48
C GLY A 160 -1.85 17.19 12.22
N PHE A 161 -2.96 17.92 12.31
CA PHE A 161 -4.20 17.40 12.90
C PHE A 161 -4.75 16.22 12.09
N PHE A 162 -4.81 16.33 10.75
CA PHE A 162 -5.37 15.28 9.91
C PHE A 162 -4.50 14.03 9.92
N GLN A 163 -3.19 14.20 9.89
CA GLN A 163 -2.21 13.12 9.84
C GLN A 163 -2.01 12.41 11.17
N SER A 164 -2.12 13.10 12.29
CA SER A 164 -1.93 12.52 13.63
C SER A 164 -3.17 11.82 14.18
N ASN A 165 -4.32 11.97 13.54
CA ASN A 165 -5.57 11.42 14.05
C ASN A 165 -5.78 9.97 13.58
N ASN A 166 -5.98 9.07 14.55
CA ASN A 166 -6.15 7.64 14.29
C ASN A 166 -7.33 7.25 13.38
N TYR A 167 -8.34 8.12 13.26
CA TYR A 167 -9.47 7.86 12.35
C TYR A 167 -9.17 8.22 10.91
N PHE A 168 -8.35 9.23 10.68
CA PHE A 168 -8.09 9.74 9.34
C PHE A 168 -6.88 9.06 8.69
N SER A 169 -5.70 9.46 9.06
CA SER A 169 -4.46 8.91 8.53
C SER A 169 -3.40 8.91 9.62
N ILE A 170 -2.82 7.78 9.88
CA ILE A 170 -1.73 7.67 10.84
C ILE A 170 -0.36 7.82 10.17
N PHE A 171 -0.32 7.64 8.85
CA PHE A 171 0.91 7.56 8.06
C PHE A 171 1.10 8.72 7.07
N GLY A 172 0.28 9.75 7.18
CA GLY A 172 0.50 11.02 6.49
C GLY A 172 0.31 11.02 4.97
N GLU A 173 -0.36 10.01 4.43
CA GLU A 173 -0.52 9.89 2.98
C GLU A 173 -1.66 10.73 2.47
N ASN A 174 -1.33 11.88 1.89
CA ASN A 174 -2.31 12.78 1.33
C ASN A 174 -2.02 13.11 -0.13
N TYR A 175 -3.09 13.32 -0.88
CA TYR A 175 -3.06 14.03 -2.14
C TYR A 175 -3.26 15.52 -1.90
N LEU A 176 -2.57 16.37 -2.64
CA LEU A 176 -2.74 17.82 -2.54
C LEU A 176 -3.32 18.41 -3.80
N VAL A 177 -4.29 19.31 -3.66
CA VAL A 177 -4.85 20.07 -4.78
C VAL A 177 -5.00 21.53 -4.38
N GLY A 178 -4.24 22.41 -5.01
CA GLY A 178 -4.33 23.85 -4.76
C GLY A 178 -4.99 24.59 -5.91
N TYR A 179 -5.87 25.55 -5.58
CA TYR A 179 -6.57 26.37 -6.54
C TYR A 179 -6.20 27.85 -6.39
N GLY A 180 -5.89 28.50 -7.51
CA GLY A 180 -5.64 29.95 -7.56
C GLY A 180 -4.60 30.41 -6.55
N SER A 181 -4.98 31.38 -5.71
CA SER A 181 -4.11 31.93 -4.66
C SER A 181 -3.82 30.98 -3.50
N GLY A 182 -4.61 29.93 -3.31
CA GLY A 182 -4.34 28.88 -2.30
C GLY A 182 -3.30 27.85 -2.75
N ALA A 183 -3.05 27.72 -4.04
CA ALA A 183 -2.12 26.74 -4.57
C ALA A 183 -0.68 26.87 -4.03
N PRO A 184 -0.07 28.06 -3.96
CA PRO A 184 1.29 28.22 -3.44
C PRO A 184 1.44 27.76 -1.97
N ALA A 185 0.41 27.92 -1.13
CA ALA A 185 0.47 27.49 0.28
C ALA A 185 0.63 25.96 0.40
N LEU A 186 -0.14 25.19 -0.37
CA LEU A 186 0.02 23.71 -0.40
C LEU A 186 1.30 23.28 -1.11
N GLU A 187 1.72 23.99 -2.15
CA GLU A 187 2.98 23.69 -2.84
C GLU A 187 4.18 23.89 -1.90
N ALA A 188 4.15 24.93 -1.08
CA ALA A 188 5.18 25.19 -0.07
C ALA A 188 5.24 24.05 0.97
N TRP A 189 4.09 23.53 1.40
CA TRP A 189 4.05 22.34 2.26
C TRP A 189 4.71 21.14 1.59
N ALA A 190 4.38 20.87 0.33
CA ALA A 190 4.95 19.75 -0.42
C ALA A 190 6.47 19.87 -0.59
N VAL A 191 6.98 21.09 -0.79
CA VAL A 191 8.44 21.35 -0.86
C VAL A 191 9.11 21.08 0.49
N ALA A 192 8.45 21.44 1.59
CA ALA A 192 8.98 21.25 2.94
C ALA A 192 8.81 19.82 3.48
N ASN A 193 7.85 19.04 2.96
CA ASN A 193 7.48 17.70 3.45
C ASN A 193 7.20 16.72 2.29
N PRO A 194 8.10 16.55 1.32
CA PRO A 194 7.77 15.84 0.08
C PRO A 194 7.49 14.35 0.27
N LEU A 195 7.96 13.72 1.36
CA LEU A 195 7.64 12.31 1.66
C LEU A 195 6.23 12.10 2.21
N ASN A 196 5.59 13.16 2.74
CA ASN A 196 4.24 13.11 3.29
C ASN A 196 3.15 13.39 2.23
N VAL A 197 3.56 13.52 0.96
CA VAL A 197 2.66 13.79 -0.17
C VAL A 197 2.78 12.68 -1.19
N ILE A 198 1.64 12.13 -1.61
CA ILE A 198 1.60 11.04 -2.61
C ILE A 198 1.73 11.61 -4.02
N ALA A 199 0.86 12.57 -4.36
CA ALA A 199 0.81 13.27 -5.63
C ALA A 199 0.11 14.63 -5.46
N GLN A 200 0.33 15.55 -6.37
CA GLN A 200 -0.20 16.91 -6.24
C GLN A 200 -0.66 17.49 -7.57
N ALA A 201 -1.66 18.37 -7.51
CA ALA A 201 -2.15 19.13 -8.67
C ALA A 201 -2.40 20.58 -8.30
N TYR A 202 -2.07 21.52 -9.19
CA TYR A 202 -2.19 22.95 -8.99
C TYR A 202 -2.93 23.59 -10.15
N VAL A 203 -4.09 24.19 -9.86
CA VAL A 203 -4.97 24.81 -10.83
C VAL A 203 -4.83 26.33 -10.72
N ASP A 204 -4.59 27.01 -11.85
CA ASP A 204 -4.40 28.46 -11.91
C ASP A 204 -3.30 28.99 -10.96
N SER A 205 -2.25 28.19 -10.73
CA SER A 205 -1.19 28.51 -9.79
C SER A 205 -0.16 29.46 -10.37
N ALA A 206 0.31 30.37 -9.52
CA ALA A 206 1.49 31.17 -9.78
C ALA A 206 2.81 30.47 -9.42
N GLY A 207 2.74 29.30 -8.76
CA GLY A 207 3.93 28.63 -8.23
C GLY A 207 4.62 29.38 -7.10
N LEU A 208 5.79 28.90 -6.72
CA LEU A 208 6.67 29.46 -5.70
C LEU A 208 7.84 30.21 -6.34
N ASN A 209 8.40 31.17 -5.62
CA ASN A 209 9.59 31.88 -6.07
C ASN A 209 10.83 30.97 -6.00
N ALA A 210 11.84 31.29 -6.84
CA ALA A 210 13.05 30.46 -6.96
C ALA A 210 13.89 30.45 -5.67
N ALA A 211 13.89 31.53 -4.88
CA ALA A 211 14.65 31.60 -3.63
C ALA A 211 14.07 30.68 -2.57
N TYR A 212 12.73 30.63 -2.43
CA TYR A 212 12.05 29.69 -1.55
C TYR A 212 12.38 28.24 -1.92
N LEU A 213 12.23 27.87 -3.18
CA LEU A 213 12.54 26.53 -3.67
C LEU A 213 14.00 26.14 -3.40
N ALA A 214 14.94 27.07 -3.60
CA ALA A 214 16.36 26.83 -3.35
C ALA A 214 16.68 26.64 -1.86
N SER A 215 15.94 27.30 -0.95
CA SER A 215 16.16 27.19 0.50
C SER A 215 15.82 25.79 1.06
N TYR A 216 15.02 25.01 0.35
CA TYR A 216 14.67 23.64 0.73
C TYR A 216 15.43 22.58 -0.08
N ALA A 217 15.86 22.88 -1.29
CA ALA A 217 16.38 21.89 -2.23
C ALA A 217 17.51 21.02 -1.66
N SER A 218 18.45 21.63 -0.92
CA SER A 218 19.61 20.93 -0.35
C SER A 218 19.38 20.35 1.04
N ARG A 219 18.19 20.53 1.64
CA ARG A 219 17.90 19.92 2.94
C ARG A 219 17.90 18.41 2.82
N GLU A 220 18.36 17.74 3.87
CA GLU A 220 18.45 16.30 3.95
C GLU A 220 17.49 15.79 5.03
N TYR A 221 16.97 14.58 4.82
CA TYR A 221 16.27 13.85 5.86
C TYR A 221 17.30 13.33 6.87
N ASP A 222 16.96 13.38 8.15
CA ASP A 222 17.87 12.98 9.23
C ASP A 222 18.19 11.48 9.26
N GLY A 223 17.42 10.68 8.55
CA GLY A 223 17.60 9.23 8.46
C GLY A 223 17.27 8.46 9.74
N GLN A 224 16.82 9.14 10.79
CA GLN A 224 16.36 8.51 12.02
C GLN A 224 15.02 7.82 11.80
N THR A 225 14.78 6.72 12.50
CA THR A 225 13.46 6.08 12.55
C THR A 225 12.77 6.42 13.86
N GLN A 226 11.44 6.37 13.88
CA GLN A 226 10.69 6.55 15.13
C GLN A 226 10.93 5.40 16.14
N TYR A 227 11.49 4.27 15.70
CA TYR A 227 11.64 3.06 16.51
C TYR A 227 13.03 2.90 17.10
N SER A 228 14.06 3.33 16.39
CA SER A 228 15.43 3.29 16.91
C SER A 228 16.36 4.23 16.14
N PRO A 229 17.37 4.82 16.81
CA PRO A 229 18.50 5.39 16.13
C PRO A 229 19.20 4.33 15.29
N VAL A 230 19.64 4.67 14.10
CA VAL A 230 20.28 3.74 13.19
C VAL A 230 21.66 4.28 12.78
N ASP A 231 22.70 3.49 13.05
CA ASP A 231 23.97 3.70 12.39
C ASP A 231 23.89 3.12 10.99
N PHE A 232 23.89 3.98 10.00
CA PHE A 232 23.79 3.51 8.61
C PHE A 232 25.04 2.77 8.15
N PRO A 233 24.91 1.80 7.25
CA PRO A 233 26.05 1.12 6.66
C PRO A 233 27.04 2.12 6.03
N PRO A 234 28.33 1.83 5.98
CA PRO A 234 29.30 2.67 5.29
C PRO A 234 28.89 2.96 3.84
N GLY A 235 29.03 4.19 3.42
CA GLY A 235 28.61 4.64 2.09
C GLY A 235 27.15 4.99 1.93
N PHE A 236 26.35 4.86 2.99
CA PHE A 236 24.97 5.32 3.01
C PHE A 236 24.93 6.84 3.01
N ARG A 237 24.06 7.43 2.21
CA ARG A 237 23.88 8.88 2.16
C ARG A 237 22.46 9.29 2.50
N LEU A 238 22.30 10.47 3.07
CA LEU A 238 20.99 11.04 3.32
C LEU A 238 20.32 11.44 2.01
N ILE A 239 18.99 11.32 1.98
CA ILE A 239 18.17 11.75 0.85
C ILE A 239 17.90 13.24 0.99
N ARG A 240 18.13 14.00 -0.06
CA ARG A 240 17.78 15.43 -0.11
C ARG A 240 16.32 15.60 -0.53
N TYR A 241 15.74 16.75 -0.15
CA TYR A 241 14.36 17.08 -0.49
C TYR A 241 14.15 17.18 -2.01
N ASP A 242 15.11 17.77 -2.75
CA ASP A 242 15.07 17.86 -4.20
C ASP A 242 15.38 16.54 -4.94
N GLU A 243 15.55 15.46 -4.20
CA GLU A 243 15.70 14.10 -4.73
C GLU A 243 14.44 13.24 -4.52
N THR A 244 13.42 13.77 -3.87
CA THR A 244 12.18 13.04 -3.62
C THR A 244 11.23 13.16 -4.79
N VAL A 245 10.92 12.03 -5.43
CA VAL A 245 9.95 12.00 -6.53
C VAL A 245 8.55 12.31 -6.02
N LEU A 246 7.87 13.22 -6.70
CA LEU A 246 6.50 13.61 -6.37
C LEU A 246 5.73 13.93 -7.67
N PRO A 247 4.80 13.08 -8.11
CA PRO A 247 4.00 13.34 -9.30
C PRO A 247 3.26 14.66 -9.18
N THR A 248 3.45 15.53 -10.15
CA THR A 248 2.95 16.91 -10.11
C THR A 248 2.22 17.28 -11.39
N TRP A 249 1.04 17.87 -11.28
CA TRP A 249 0.26 18.34 -12.43
C TRP A 249 -0.13 19.81 -12.28
N TYR A 250 0.37 20.64 -13.17
CA TYR A 250 -0.03 22.05 -13.30
C TYR A 250 -1.12 22.19 -14.36
N ILE A 251 -2.23 22.80 -13.99
CA ILE A 251 -3.40 23.01 -14.84
C ILE A 251 -3.63 24.51 -14.98
N ARG A 252 -3.48 25.04 -16.19
CA ARG A 252 -3.54 26.49 -16.50
C ARG A 252 -2.61 27.34 -15.60
N PRO A 253 -1.35 26.95 -15.38
CA PRO A 253 -0.47 27.76 -14.55
C PRO A 253 -0.20 29.12 -15.22
N ASP A 254 0.15 30.11 -14.41
CA ASP A 254 0.82 31.29 -14.93
C ASP A 254 2.21 30.86 -15.48
N ALA A 255 2.35 30.83 -16.78
CA ALA A 255 3.51 30.25 -17.45
C ALA A 255 4.85 30.88 -17.03
N ARG A 256 4.86 32.19 -16.67
CA ARG A 256 6.08 32.87 -16.23
C ARG A 256 6.34 32.67 -14.75
N ARG A 257 5.34 32.88 -13.92
CA ARG A 257 5.48 32.81 -12.46
C ARG A 257 5.69 31.37 -11.97
N ALA A 258 4.98 30.39 -12.52
CA ALA A 258 5.12 28.98 -12.15
C ALA A 258 6.35 28.27 -12.76
N ALA A 259 7.12 28.95 -13.62
CA ALA A 259 8.26 28.33 -14.32
C ALA A 259 9.32 27.75 -13.36
N ALA A 260 9.61 28.43 -12.25
CA ALA A 260 10.56 27.96 -11.23
C ALA A 260 10.08 26.70 -10.55
N SER A 261 8.80 26.65 -10.16
CA SER A 261 8.16 25.47 -9.56
C SER A 261 8.14 24.27 -10.50
N VAL A 262 7.74 24.48 -11.75
CA VAL A 262 7.76 23.41 -12.77
C VAL A 262 9.17 22.84 -12.95
N ALA A 263 10.18 23.71 -13.02
CA ALA A 263 11.58 23.29 -13.13
C ALA A 263 12.06 22.53 -11.87
N TYR A 264 11.65 22.99 -10.69
CA TYR A 264 11.96 22.32 -9.42
C TYR A 264 11.42 20.89 -9.40
N TRP A 265 10.13 20.68 -9.65
CA TRP A 265 9.53 19.34 -9.64
C TRP A 265 10.04 18.45 -10.76
N LYS A 266 10.39 19.01 -11.94
CA LYS A 266 11.09 18.25 -12.99
C LYS A 266 12.44 17.72 -12.50
N ARG A 267 13.19 18.50 -11.72
CA ARG A 267 14.46 18.09 -11.12
C ARG A 267 14.24 17.04 -10.04
N CYS A 268 13.30 17.25 -9.11
CA CYS A 268 12.97 16.28 -8.06
C CYS A 268 12.61 14.92 -8.65
N ASN A 269 11.80 14.92 -9.69
CA ASN A 269 11.36 13.70 -10.37
C ASN A 269 12.38 13.13 -11.36
N ASP A 270 13.53 13.76 -11.54
CA ASP A 270 14.54 13.35 -12.54
C ASP A 270 13.91 13.06 -13.90
N THR A 271 13.17 14.03 -14.43
CA THR A 271 12.43 13.84 -15.68
C THR A 271 13.32 13.97 -16.91
N LEU A 272 12.85 13.41 -18.03
CA LEU A 272 13.38 13.72 -19.35
C LEU A 272 13.24 15.22 -19.63
N SER A 273 14.20 15.80 -20.38
CA SER A 273 14.18 17.22 -20.76
C SER A 273 13.02 17.55 -21.70
N SER A 274 12.71 16.65 -22.63
CA SER A 274 11.60 16.78 -23.59
C SER A 274 10.31 16.18 -23.02
N GLY A 275 9.22 16.93 -23.15
CA GLY A 275 7.87 16.44 -22.84
C GLY A 275 7.18 15.87 -24.08
N SER A 276 6.18 15.03 -23.85
CA SER A 276 5.27 14.52 -24.87
C SER A 276 3.83 14.95 -24.57
N HIS A 277 3.05 15.26 -25.61
CA HIS A 277 1.63 15.58 -25.41
C HIS A 277 0.84 14.31 -25.08
N GLN A 278 0.04 14.34 -24.00
CA GLN A 278 -0.73 13.20 -23.53
C GLN A 278 -2.18 13.62 -23.18
N GLY A 279 -2.97 13.90 -24.18
CA GLY A 279 -4.41 14.16 -24.04
C GLY A 279 -4.75 15.16 -22.94
N ALA A 280 -5.54 14.73 -21.95
CA ALA A 280 -6.00 15.58 -20.84
C ALA A 280 -4.86 16.11 -19.94
N LEU A 281 -3.73 15.42 -19.87
CA LEU A 281 -2.59 15.83 -19.04
C LEU A 281 -1.79 16.98 -19.65
N GLY A 282 -1.94 17.23 -20.98
CA GLY A 282 -1.13 18.23 -21.68
C GLY A 282 0.27 17.73 -21.99
N THR A 283 1.28 18.56 -21.75
CA THR A 283 2.70 18.17 -21.92
C THR A 283 3.18 17.43 -20.68
N VAL A 284 3.61 16.18 -20.86
CA VAL A 284 4.07 15.30 -19.78
C VAL A 284 5.56 15.05 -19.89
N TYR A 285 6.27 15.37 -18.82
CA TYR A 285 7.69 15.05 -18.62
C TYR A 285 7.78 13.82 -17.73
N ARG A 286 8.15 12.68 -18.30
CA ARG A 286 8.25 11.40 -17.58
C ARG A 286 9.56 11.29 -16.83
N GLN A 287 9.55 10.63 -15.70
CA GLN A 287 10.76 10.24 -14.99
C GLN A 287 11.69 9.45 -15.94
N ARG A 288 12.98 9.72 -15.85
CA ARG A 288 14.01 9.10 -16.71
C ARG A 288 14.12 7.60 -16.41
N PRO A 289 14.16 6.73 -17.41
CA PRO A 289 14.55 5.33 -17.21
C PRO A 289 15.95 5.26 -16.56
N GLY A 290 16.10 4.44 -15.52
CA GLY A 290 17.35 4.35 -14.77
C GLY A 290 17.65 5.58 -13.88
N SER A 291 16.62 6.34 -13.49
CA SER A 291 16.73 7.47 -12.58
C SER A 291 17.50 7.12 -11.31
N SER A 292 18.32 8.05 -10.81
CA SER A 292 19.02 7.95 -9.54
C SER A 292 18.10 8.11 -8.31
N ARG A 293 16.79 8.30 -8.51
CA ARG A 293 15.78 8.48 -7.45
C ARG A 293 15.23 7.16 -6.91
N TRP A 294 15.99 6.08 -6.97
CA TRP A 294 15.55 4.75 -6.55
C TRP A 294 15.17 4.67 -5.06
N MET A 295 15.73 5.51 -4.21
CA MET A 295 15.42 5.54 -2.78
C MET A 295 14.04 6.16 -2.47
N THR A 296 13.52 6.99 -3.36
CA THR A 296 12.22 7.68 -3.18
C THR A 296 11.20 7.30 -4.24
N SER A 297 11.55 6.35 -5.11
CA SER A 297 10.72 5.82 -6.19
C SER A 297 10.85 4.31 -6.22
N HIS A 298 9.78 3.61 -6.55
CA HIS A 298 9.84 2.20 -6.86
C HIS A 298 10.81 1.94 -8.02
N ALA A 299 11.32 0.70 -8.13
CA ALA A 299 12.30 0.26 -9.14
C ALA A 299 11.94 0.49 -10.63
N GLY A 300 10.92 1.26 -10.91
CA GLY A 300 10.54 1.70 -12.26
C GLY A 300 10.25 3.20 -12.31
N PRO A 301 10.46 3.86 -13.44
CA PRO A 301 10.20 5.28 -13.62
C PRO A 301 8.70 5.53 -13.78
N ILE A 302 7.99 5.65 -12.65
CA ILE A 302 6.54 5.82 -12.63
C ILE A 302 6.08 7.27 -12.50
N SER A 303 6.94 8.15 -12.00
CA SER A 303 6.58 9.54 -11.73
C SER A 303 6.60 10.42 -12.98
N LYS A 304 5.96 11.57 -12.89
CA LYS A 304 5.88 12.55 -13.97
C LYS A 304 5.57 13.96 -13.46
N VAL A 305 5.95 14.94 -14.25
CA VAL A 305 5.45 16.31 -14.15
C VAL A 305 4.63 16.61 -15.40
N ALA A 306 3.42 17.11 -15.25
CA ALA A 306 2.53 17.46 -16.36
C ALA A 306 2.15 18.93 -16.33
N VAL A 307 2.00 19.53 -17.51
CA VAL A 307 1.56 20.93 -17.67
C VAL A 307 0.47 21.00 -18.72
N GLN A 308 -0.74 21.40 -18.29
CA GLN A 308 -1.93 21.51 -19.13
C GLN A 308 -2.36 22.97 -19.25
N PRO A 309 -2.35 23.56 -20.45
CA PRO A 309 -2.80 24.95 -20.64
C PRO A 309 -4.32 25.13 -20.63
N ARG A 310 -5.08 24.02 -20.65
CA ARG A 310 -6.55 24.01 -20.65
C ARG A 310 -7.10 23.59 -19.29
N ARG A 311 -8.41 23.78 -19.08
CA ARG A 311 -9.10 23.27 -17.90
C ARG A 311 -9.06 21.74 -17.85
N ALA A 312 -8.99 21.20 -16.64
CA ALA A 312 -9.23 19.79 -16.35
C ALA A 312 -10.45 19.66 -15.44
N THR A 313 -11.17 18.56 -15.54
CA THR A 313 -12.25 18.24 -14.63
C THR A 313 -11.69 17.68 -13.32
N THR A 314 -12.44 17.80 -12.24
CA THR A 314 -12.11 17.20 -10.93
C THR A 314 -11.86 15.70 -11.06
N ARG A 315 -12.66 15.00 -11.86
CA ARG A 315 -12.45 13.57 -12.14
C ARG A 315 -11.07 13.29 -12.75
N GLN A 316 -10.64 14.08 -13.71
CA GLN A 316 -9.30 13.92 -14.31
C GLN A 316 -8.19 14.21 -13.30
N ILE A 317 -8.37 15.20 -12.42
CA ILE A 317 -7.43 15.49 -11.34
C ILE A 317 -7.31 14.28 -10.41
N VAL A 318 -8.43 13.74 -9.98
CA VAL A 318 -8.46 12.59 -9.08
C VAL A 318 -7.87 11.35 -9.75
N GLU A 319 -8.15 11.09 -11.04
CA GLU A 319 -7.55 9.99 -11.79
C GLU A 319 -6.02 10.11 -11.88
N PHE A 320 -5.50 11.35 -12.03
CA PHE A 320 -4.06 11.59 -11.97
C PHE A 320 -3.48 11.29 -10.59
N LEU A 321 -4.07 11.83 -9.54
CA LEU A 321 -3.58 11.70 -8.16
C LEU A 321 -3.60 10.24 -7.71
N THR A 322 -4.73 9.58 -7.91
CA THR A 322 -4.98 8.22 -7.40
C THR A 322 -4.34 7.11 -8.25
N ALA A 323 -3.55 7.47 -9.26
CA ALA A 323 -2.66 6.53 -9.92
C ALA A 323 -1.47 6.12 -9.04
N TYR A 324 -1.24 6.85 -7.94
CA TYR A 324 -0.07 6.69 -7.08
C TYR A 324 -0.47 6.43 -5.64
N THR A 325 0.45 5.77 -4.93
CA THR A 325 0.45 5.64 -3.48
C THR A 325 1.87 5.83 -2.96
N ARG A 326 1.96 6.22 -1.71
CA ARG A 326 3.19 6.28 -0.92
C ARG A 326 2.82 5.87 0.49
N TYR A 327 3.60 5.00 1.08
CA TYR A 327 3.38 4.56 2.44
C TYR A 327 4.47 5.16 3.33
N GLU A 328 4.08 6.15 4.13
CA GLU A 328 4.99 6.80 5.07
C GLU A 328 5.25 5.87 6.26
N ASN A 329 6.50 5.73 6.62
CA ASN A 329 6.93 5.00 7.80
C ASN A 329 8.16 5.67 8.42
N SER A 330 8.10 6.97 8.64
CA SER A 330 9.09 7.75 9.38
C SER A 330 10.57 7.56 8.98
N PHE A 331 10.85 6.89 7.87
CA PHE A 331 12.18 6.64 7.37
C PHE A 331 12.24 6.76 5.84
N ALA A 332 13.01 7.73 5.35
CA ALA A 332 13.03 8.16 3.96
C ALA A 332 13.24 7.01 2.95
N TYR A 333 14.10 6.06 3.29
CA TYR A 333 14.45 4.95 2.39
C TYR A 333 13.35 3.89 2.24
N GLY A 334 12.42 3.83 3.16
CA GLY A 334 11.25 2.94 3.09
C GLY A 334 10.02 3.60 2.48
N ASN A 335 10.04 4.92 2.34
CA ASN A 335 8.90 5.70 1.89
C ASN A 335 8.96 5.96 0.37
N GLN A 336 8.72 4.93 -0.41
CA GLN A 336 8.82 4.97 -1.87
C GLN A 336 7.47 5.21 -2.53
N LEU A 337 7.52 5.83 -3.71
CA LEU A 337 6.33 6.02 -4.56
C LEU A 337 6.00 4.74 -5.31
N TYR A 338 4.74 4.29 -5.22
CA TYR A 338 4.22 3.11 -5.90
C TYR A 338 3.02 3.43 -6.78
N GLN A 339 2.65 2.49 -7.63
CA GLN A 339 1.38 2.52 -8.36
C GLN A 339 0.26 2.03 -7.45
N ARG A 340 -0.81 2.81 -7.30
CA ARG A 340 -2.01 2.38 -6.59
C ARG A 340 -2.80 1.36 -7.41
N ALA A 341 -3.38 0.37 -6.75
CA ALA A 341 -4.24 -0.62 -7.39
C ALA A 341 -5.58 -0.01 -7.80
N ASP A 342 -5.97 -0.21 -9.04
CA ASP A 342 -7.32 0.10 -9.51
C ASP A 342 -8.21 -1.13 -9.28
N PHE A 343 -8.93 -1.16 -8.15
CA PHE A 343 -9.74 -2.30 -7.72
C PHE A 343 -10.78 -2.71 -8.75
N ARG A 344 -11.44 -1.73 -9.39
CA ARG A 344 -12.45 -2.01 -10.41
C ARG A 344 -11.82 -2.67 -11.65
N ARG A 345 -10.73 -2.10 -12.14
CA ARG A 345 -10.04 -2.60 -13.35
C ARG A 345 -9.42 -3.99 -13.12
N LEU A 346 -8.90 -4.22 -11.91
CA LEU A 346 -8.26 -5.49 -11.52
C LEU A 346 -9.29 -6.56 -11.12
N GLY A 347 -10.53 -6.16 -10.79
CA GLY A 347 -11.53 -7.07 -10.27
C GLY A 347 -11.24 -7.48 -8.82
N ILE A 348 -10.64 -6.59 -8.01
CA ILE A 348 -10.43 -6.83 -6.59
C ILE A 348 -11.76 -6.73 -5.86
N GLU A 349 -12.13 -7.79 -5.18
CA GLU A 349 -13.38 -7.89 -4.44
C GLU A 349 -13.16 -7.47 -2.97
N VAL A 350 -14.09 -6.70 -2.42
CA VAL A 350 -14.13 -6.31 -1.01
C VAL A 350 -15.24 -7.09 -0.33
N HIS A 351 -14.89 -7.91 0.64
CA HIS A 351 -15.82 -8.75 1.36
C HIS A 351 -15.83 -8.44 2.85
N THR A 352 -16.92 -8.81 3.50
CA THR A 352 -17.03 -8.78 4.96
C THR A 352 -17.54 -10.11 5.48
N MET A 353 -17.14 -10.46 6.69
CA MET A 353 -17.71 -11.60 7.43
C MET A 353 -17.79 -11.28 8.92
N GLN A 354 -18.71 -11.93 9.61
CA GLN A 354 -18.83 -11.81 11.06
C GLN A 354 -18.04 -12.91 11.75
N VAL A 355 -17.17 -12.51 12.67
CA VAL A 355 -16.34 -13.41 13.48
C VAL A 355 -16.26 -12.87 14.90
N ALA A 356 -16.53 -13.70 15.90
CA ALA A 356 -16.45 -13.37 17.32
C ALA A 356 -17.16 -12.06 17.72
N GLY A 357 -18.28 -11.74 17.07
CA GLY A 357 -19.08 -10.54 17.31
C GLY A 357 -18.60 -9.28 16.60
N PHE A 358 -17.60 -9.38 15.73
CA PHE A 358 -17.08 -8.28 14.91
C PHE A 358 -17.35 -8.52 13.43
N VAL A 359 -17.61 -7.45 12.69
CA VAL A 359 -17.62 -7.48 11.23
C VAL A 359 -16.18 -7.22 10.73
N ARG A 360 -15.60 -8.20 10.05
CA ARG A 360 -14.23 -8.18 9.52
C ARG A 360 -14.27 -7.94 8.01
N GLU A 361 -13.45 -7.02 7.51
CA GLU A 361 -13.25 -6.81 6.07
C GLU A 361 -12.05 -7.62 5.58
N TYR A 362 -12.09 -8.06 4.34
CA TYR A 362 -10.96 -8.66 3.63
C TYR A 362 -11.10 -8.45 2.13
N LEU A 363 -9.98 -8.39 1.44
CA LEU A 363 -9.91 -8.27 -0.01
C LEU A 363 -9.60 -9.64 -0.62
N VAL A 364 -10.17 -9.90 -1.79
CA VAL A 364 -9.80 -11.05 -2.61
C VAL A 364 -9.43 -10.55 -4.01
N PHE A 365 -8.25 -10.90 -4.45
CA PHE A 365 -7.82 -10.69 -5.82
C PHE A 365 -7.53 -12.03 -6.49
N ARG A 366 -8.38 -12.41 -7.43
CA ARG A 366 -8.15 -13.53 -8.33
C ARG A 366 -7.70 -13.01 -9.69
N PRO A 367 -6.40 -13.06 -10.01
CA PRO A 367 -5.91 -12.58 -11.30
C PRO A 367 -6.43 -13.44 -12.44
N ARG A 368 -6.51 -12.85 -13.63
CA ARG A 368 -7.01 -13.55 -14.83
C ARG A 368 -6.18 -14.77 -15.21
N CYS A 369 -4.88 -14.75 -14.88
CA CYS A 369 -3.95 -15.86 -15.12
C CYS A 369 -4.03 -16.97 -14.05
N ALA A 370 -4.82 -16.80 -12.98
CA ALA A 370 -5.04 -17.85 -11.98
C ALA A 370 -5.78 -19.03 -12.63
N GLY A 371 -5.08 -20.14 -12.73
CA GLY A 371 -5.61 -21.37 -13.30
C GLY A 371 -6.61 -22.07 -12.37
N ARG A 372 -6.96 -23.32 -12.75
CA ARG A 372 -7.68 -24.23 -11.86
C ARG A 372 -6.78 -24.65 -10.71
N LYS A 373 -7.37 -24.88 -9.52
CA LYS A 373 -6.65 -25.25 -8.30
C LYS A 373 -5.50 -24.26 -8.02
N ALA A 374 -5.83 -22.97 -8.03
CA ALA A 374 -4.85 -21.92 -7.78
C ALA A 374 -4.30 -21.97 -6.35
N PRO A 375 -3.01 -21.66 -6.13
CA PRO A 375 -2.50 -21.42 -4.79
C PRO A 375 -3.15 -20.19 -4.16
N VAL A 376 -3.15 -20.12 -2.82
CA VAL A 376 -3.69 -18.99 -2.07
C VAL A 376 -2.64 -18.43 -1.13
N LEU A 377 -2.49 -17.11 -1.12
CA LEU A 377 -1.68 -16.38 -0.17
C LEU A 377 -2.57 -15.52 0.72
N PHE A 378 -2.53 -15.78 2.03
CA PHE A 378 -3.16 -14.95 3.06
C PHE A 378 -2.16 -13.91 3.55
N VAL A 379 -2.54 -12.62 3.49
CA VAL A 379 -1.69 -11.48 3.81
C VAL A 379 -2.26 -10.75 5.01
N TRP A 380 -1.44 -10.59 6.07
CA TRP A 380 -1.78 -9.93 7.32
C TRP A 380 -1.03 -8.60 7.41
N PRO A 381 -1.73 -7.46 7.41
CA PRO A 381 -1.11 -6.15 7.61
C PRO A 381 -0.48 -6.00 9.00
N GLY A 382 0.39 -5.03 9.15
CA GLY A 382 0.90 -4.60 10.45
C GLY A 382 -0.11 -3.76 11.23
N ASP A 383 0.23 -3.41 12.46
CA ASP A 383 -0.59 -2.51 13.27
C ASP A 383 -0.86 -1.21 12.54
N SER A 384 -2.09 -0.75 12.62
CA SER A 384 -2.53 0.51 12.02
C SER A 384 -2.57 0.54 10.49
N GLN A 385 -2.37 -0.59 9.84
CA GLN A 385 -2.41 -0.72 8.38
C GLN A 385 -3.75 -1.33 7.93
N THR A 386 -4.47 -0.64 7.06
CA THR A 386 -5.70 -1.20 6.48
C THR A 386 -5.36 -2.09 5.30
N ASP A 387 -6.26 -3.02 4.99
CA ASP A 387 -6.13 -3.94 3.87
C ASP A 387 -5.82 -3.24 2.52
N LYS A 388 -6.52 -2.14 2.23
CA LYS A 388 -6.38 -1.40 0.97
C LYS A 388 -5.04 -0.68 0.87
N VAL A 389 -4.66 0.04 1.93
CA VAL A 389 -3.38 0.76 1.96
C VAL A 389 -2.22 -0.24 1.97
N PHE A 390 -2.33 -1.34 2.71
CA PHE A 390 -1.30 -2.37 2.76
C PHE A 390 -1.14 -3.10 1.41
N MET A 391 -2.25 -3.41 0.73
CA MET A 391 -2.22 -3.99 -0.61
C MET A 391 -1.50 -3.09 -1.62
N ASP A 392 -1.73 -1.79 -1.53
CA ASP A 392 -1.07 -0.79 -2.36
C ASP A 392 0.42 -0.65 -2.02
N ALA A 393 0.77 -0.54 -0.74
CA ALA A 393 2.15 -0.36 -0.28
C ALA A 393 3.04 -1.57 -0.59
N THR A 394 2.52 -2.78 -0.42
CA THR A 394 3.28 -4.02 -0.65
C THR A 394 3.35 -4.42 -2.11
N GLN A 395 2.44 -3.95 -2.95
CA GLN A 395 2.33 -4.37 -4.37
C GLN A 395 2.14 -5.89 -4.56
N TRP A 396 1.64 -6.63 -3.56
CA TRP A 396 1.35 -8.06 -3.67
C TRP A 396 0.45 -8.39 -4.85
N TRP A 397 -0.46 -7.48 -5.21
CA TRP A 397 -1.34 -7.65 -6.36
C TRP A 397 -0.59 -7.79 -7.70
N LYS A 398 0.56 -7.12 -7.87
CA LYS A 398 1.41 -7.28 -9.06
C LYS A 398 2.06 -8.66 -9.11
N VAL A 399 2.46 -9.17 -7.95
CA VAL A 399 3.04 -10.52 -7.86
C VAL A 399 1.97 -11.57 -8.16
N ALA A 400 0.77 -11.41 -7.58
CA ALA A 400 -0.36 -12.30 -7.86
C ALA A 400 -0.76 -12.30 -9.34
N ASP A 401 -0.84 -11.10 -9.95
CA ASP A 401 -1.18 -10.95 -11.39
C ASP A 401 -0.15 -11.61 -12.32
N ARG A 402 1.12 -11.59 -11.95
CA ARG A 402 2.19 -12.24 -12.71
C ARG A 402 2.26 -13.76 -12.51
N GLU A 403 2.07 -14.22 -11.27
CA GLU A 403 2.35 -15.61 -10.88
C GLU A 403 1.10 -16.51 -10.83
N GLY A 404 -0.11 -15.94 -10.86
CA GLY A 404 -1.36 -16.68 -10.97
C GLY A 404 -1.86 -17.32 -9.67
N PHE A 405 -1.64 -16.69 -8.52
CA PHE A 405 -2.22 -17.13 -7.25
C PHE A 405 -3.35 -16.21 -6.79
N ILE A 406 -4.25 -16.74 -5.96
CA ILE A 406 -5.29 -15.93 -5.32
C ILE A 406 -4.69 -15.23 -4.11
N LEU A 407 -4.84 -13.92 -4.07
CA LEU A 407 -4.37 -13.07 -2.99
C LEU A 407 -5.55 -12.72 -2.07
N VAL A 408 -5.41 -12.97 -0.79
CA VAL A 408 -6.39 -12.63 0.24
C VAL A 408 -5.72 -11.69 1.23
N VAL A 409 -6.13 -10.42 1.28
CA VAL A 409 -5.59 -9.42 2.21
C VAL A 409 -6.62 -9.14 3.28
N VAL A 410 -6.29 -9.39 4.54
CA VAL A 410 -7.20 -9.17 5.65
C VAL A 410 -7.11 -7.73 6.14
N CYS A 411 -8.21 -7.18 6.66
CA CYS A 411 -8.20 -5.94 7.39
C CYS A 411 -8.00 -6.24 8.88
N GLU A 412 -7.27 -5.36 9.56
CA GLU A 412 -7.10 -5.42 10.99
C GLU A 412 -8.43 -5.30 11.74
N GLN A 413 -8.42 -5.68 13.01
CA GLN A 413 -9.55 -5.57 13.90
C GLN A 413 -9.36 -4.42 14.89
N TYR A 414 -10.31 -3.50 14.92
CA TYR A 414 -10.32 -2.40 15.88
C TYR A 414 -10.81 -2.85 17.26
N SER A 415 -10.26 -2.24 18.31
CA SER A 415 -10.74 -2.43 19.67
C SER A 415 -12.13 -1.81 19.87
N ARG A 416 -12.95 -2.39 20.75
CA ARG A 416 -14.24 -1.80 21.15
C ARG A 416 -14.10 -0.50 21.91
N THR A 417 -12.96 -0.30 22.56
CA THR A 417 -12.74 0.85 23.47
C THR A 417 -11.81 1.92 22.88
N SER A 418 -11.14 1.62 21.79
CA SER A 418 -10.21 2.55 21.13
C SER A 418 -10.03 2.21 19.67
N VAL A 419 -9.50 3.15 18.90
CA VAL A 419 -9.05 2.92 17.52
C VAL A 419 -7.66 2.29 17.46
N VAL A 420 -7.17 1.76 18.55
CA VAL A 420 -5.94 0.96 18.52
C VAL A 420 -6.22 -0.31 17.75
N VAL A 421 -5.48 -0.49 16.70
CA VAL A 421 -5.67 -1.52 15.70
C VAL A 421 -4.72 -2.66 16.00
N SER A 422 -5.27 -3.83 16.19
CA SER A 422 -4.51 -5.06 16.32
C SER A 422 -5.29 -6.22 15.71
N HIS A 423 -4.60 -7.29 15.39
CA HIS A 423 -5.29 -8.53 15.04
C HIS A 423 -5.93 -9.14 16.29
N ARG A 424 -7.16 -9.60 16.15
CA ARG A 424 -7.93 -10.29 17.20
C ARG A 424 -8.64 -11.49 16.61
N ASP A 425 -8.84 -12.50 17.44
CA ASP A 425 -9.53 -13.72 17.03
C ASP A 425 -8.97 -14.31 15.72
N SER A 426 -7.65 -14.15 15.50
CA SER A 426 -6.98 -14.43 14.22
C SER A 426 -7.13 -15.90 13.81
N LEU A 427 -7.07 -16.83 14.77
CA LEU A 427 -7.27 -18.26 14.50
C LEU A 427 -8.70 -18.54 14.03
N ALA A 428 -9.72 -18.00 14.74
CA ALA A 428 -11.11 -18.18 14.37
C ALA A 428 -11.41 -17.53 13.01
N PHE A 429 -10.87 -16.32 12.79
CA PHE A 429 -11.01 -15.62 11.53
C PHE A 429 -10.33 -16.38 10.39
N PHE A 430 -9.09 -16.84 10.57
CA PHE A 430 -8.38 -17.61 9.56
C PHE A 430 -9.12 -18.90 9.18
N ARG A 431 -9.60 -19.66 10.17
CA ARG A 431 -10.37 -20.89 9.91
C ARG A 431 -11.60 -20.61 9.06
N ARG A 432 -12.39 -19.60 9.45
CA ARG A 432 -13.58 -19.20 8.70
C ARG A 432 -13.25 -18.68 7.31
N LEU A 433 -12.22 -17.85 7.21
CA LEU A 433 -11.76 -17.28 5.94
C LEU A 433 -11.27 -18.38 4.98
N ARG A 434 -10.47 -19.31 5.47
CA ARG A 434 -10.01 -20.49 4.70
C ARG A 434 -11.18 -21.26 4.12
N ASP A 435 -12.20 -21.55 4.93
CA ASP A 435 -13.37 -22.30 4.49
C ASP A 435 -14.12 -21.52 3.39
N VAL A 436 -14.38 -20.24 3.59
CA VAL A 436 -15.04 -19.39 2.60
C VAL A 436 -14.24 -19.31 1.27
N ILE A 437 -12.92 -19.21 1.35
CA ILE A 437 -12.06 -19.16 0.15
C ILE A 437 -12.09 -20.50 -0.58
N THR A 438 -12.07 -21.62 0.16
CA THR A 438 -12.15 -22.97 -0.42
C THR A 438 -13.50 -23.22 -1.09
N ASP A 439 -14.59 -22.72 -0.51
CA ASP A 439 -15.95 -22.93 -1.05
C ASP A 439 -16.23 -22.05 -2.28
N ARG A 440 -15.66 -20.85 -2.33
CA ARG A 440 -15.97 -19.88 -3.39
C ARG A 440 -15.06 -19.95 -4.61
N TYR A 441 -13.82 -20.40 -4.44
CA TYR A 441 -12.81 -20.34 -5.49
C TYR A 441 -12.21 -21.73 -5.75
N ASP A 442 -11.87 -21.99 -7.01
CA ASP A 442 -11.17 -23.23 -7.40
C ASP A 442 -9.70 -23.16 -6.96
N VAL A 443 -9.44 -23.53 -5.72
CA VAL A 443 -8.14 -23.45 -5.04
C VAL A 443 -7.50 -24.81 -4.84
N ASP A 444 -6.18 -24.83 -4.66
CA ASP A 444 -5.43 -25.98 -4.17
C ASP A 444 -5.23 -25.87 -2.65
N PRO A 445 -5.99 -26.59 -1.82
CA PRO A 445 -5.85 -26.49 -0.37
C PRO A 445 -4.49 -26.96 0.14
N ASN A 446 -3.71 -27.66 -0.68
CA ASN A 446 -2.35 -28.09 -0.35
C ASN A 446 -1.30 -27.00 -0.59
N ARG A 447 -1.69 -25.90 -1.24
CA ARG A 447 -0.83 -24.73 -1.51
C ARG A 447 -1.39 -23.46 -0.91
N PHE A 448 -1.69 -23.51 0.38
CA PHE A 448 -2.02 -22.34 1.19
C PHE A 448 -0.77 -21.82 1.87
N TYR A 449 -0.56 -20.51 1.76
CA TYR A 449 0.59 -19.79 2.32
C TYR A 449 0.11 -18.64 3.18
N SER A 450 0.95 -18.20 4.11
CA SER A 450 0.70 -17.00 4.91
C SER A 450 1.90 -16.07 4.88
N THR A 451 1.62 -14.78 4.87
CA THR A 451 2.61 -13.70 4.99
C THR A 451 2.02 -12.56 5.80
N GLY A 452 2.88 -11.73 6.38
CA GLY A 452 2.46 -10.55 7.10
C GLY A 452 3.63 -9.64 7.44
N GLN A 453 3.32 -8.46 7.95
CA GLN A 453 4.30 -7.49 8.42
C GLN A 453 4.00 -7.11 9.87
N SER A 454 5.02 -6.96 10.72
CA SER A 454 4.86 -6.54 12.13
C SER A 454 3.85 -7.43 12.88
N ALA A 455 2.75 -6.89 13.39
CA ALA A 455 1.67 -7.64 14.03
C ALA A 455 1.12 -8.76 13.11
N GLY A 456 1.02 -8.52 11.81
CA GLY A 456 0.63 -9.53 10.83
C GLY A 456 1.69 -10.61 10.63
N SER A 457 2.97 -10.28 10.79
CA SER A 457 4.05 -11.28 10.87
C SER A 457 3.89 -12.15 12.10
N ALA A 458 3.59 -11.55 13.26
CA ALA A 458 3.33 -12.30 14.50
C ALA A 458 2.18 -13.30 14.30
N VAL A 459 1.07 -12.89 13.67
CA VAL A 459 -0.04 -13.80 13.33
C VAL A 459 0.44 -14.95 12.45
N THR A 460 1.15 -14.63 11.36
CA THR A 460 1.68 -15.63 10.42
C THR A 460 2.60 -16.64 11.12
N GLN A 461 3.57 -16.15 11.90
CA GLN A 461 4.56 -16.99 12.58
C GLN A 461 3.91 -17.83 13.68
N ASN A 462 3.07 -17.24 14.52
CA ASN A 462 2.41 -17.97 15.62
C ASN A 462 1.44 -19.02 15.11
N LEU A 463 0.68 -18.74 14.04
CA LEU A 463 -0.14 -19.75 13.37
C LEU A 463 0.71 -20.88 12.79
N ALA A 464 1.86 -20.58 12.20
CA ALA A 464 2.76 -21.58 11.63
C ALA A 464 3.42 -22.47 12.71
N ILE A 465 3.75 -21.90 13.86
CA ILE A 465 4.35 -22.63 14.98
C ILE A 465 3.33 -23.54 15.67
N ALA A 466 2.12 -23.03 15.94
CA ALA A 466 1.10 -23.77 16.65
C ALA A 466 0.29 -24.73 15.74
N PHE A 467 0.03 -24.33 14.49
CA PHE A 467 -0.86 -25.03 13.54
C PHE A 467 -0.23 -25.17 12.15
N PRO A 468 0.95 -25.82 12.04
CA PRO A 468 1.69 -25.90 10.77
C PRO A 468 0.94 -26.67 9.67
N GLU A 469 -0.10 -27.45 10.02
CA GLU A 469 -0.96 -28.14 9.09
C GLU A 469 -1.78 -27.21 8.20
N TYR A 470 -1.89 -25.93 8.53
CA TYR A 470 -2.64 -24.98 7.71
C TYR A 470 -1.86 -24.49 6.48
N PHE A 471 -0.53 -24.52 6.52
CA PHE A 471 0.28 -23.89 5.48
C PHE A 471 1.31 -24.84 4.88
N ALA A 472 1.56 -24.70 3.58
CA ALA A 472 2.65 -25.38 2.90
C ALA A 472 4.01 -24.79 3.30
N ALA A 473 4.05 -23.47 3.39
CA ALA A 473 5.17 -22.65 3.83
C ALA A 473 4.66 -21.29 4.31
N VAL A 474 5.47 -20.57 5.08
CA VAL A 474 5.19 -19.19 5.50
C VAL A 474 6.36 -18.28 5.20
N ALA A 475 6.06 -16.99 5.02
CA ALA A 475 7.08 -15.97 4.84
C ALA A 475 6.55 -14.65 5.39
N SER A 476 7.40 -13.83 6.04
CA SER A 476 6.92 -12.61 6.70
C SER A 476 7.98 -11.52 6.79
N SER A 477 7.56 -10.35 7.25
CA SER A 477 8.40 -9.16 7.38
C SER A 477 8.35 -8.58 8.80
N SER A 478 9.52 -8.20 9.32
CA SER A 478 9.67 -7.29 10.47
C SER A 478 9.16 -7.78 11.82
N PHE A 479 8.87 -9.06 12.02
CA PHE A 479 8.60 -9.59 13.35
C PHE A 479 8.96 -11.08 13.40
N PRO A 480 10.10 -11.44 14.01
CA PRO A 480 10.42 -12.82 14.31
C PRO A 480 9.63 -13.29 15.54
N ALA A 481 8.89 -14.38 15.41
CA ALA A 481 8.24 -15.02 16.55
C ALA A 481 8.83 -16.41 16.80
N SER A 482 9.02 -16.74 18.06
CA SER A 482 9.44 -18.06 18.54
C SER A 482 8.64 -18.44 19.77
N PRO A 483 8.57 -19.73 20.15
CA PRO A 483 8.00 -20.12 21.40
C PRO A 483 8.74 -19.51 22.59
N ASN A 484 8.03 -19.20 23.65
CA ASN A 484 8.62 -18.81 24.93
C ASN A 484 9.31 -20.00 25.63
N ALA A 485 9.91 -19.76 26.80
CA ALA A 485 10.59 -20.78 27.58
C ALA A 485 9.70 -21.99 27.98
N SER A 486 8.37 -21.81 27.99
CA SER A 486 7.41 -22.89 28.24
C SER A 486 7.01 -23.66 26.98
N GLY A 487 7.65 -23.39 25.85
CA GLY A 487 7.33 -24.04 24.56
C GLY A 487 5.99 -23.64 23.97
N THR A 488 5.52 -22.42 24.27
CA THR A 488 4.22 -21.91 23.81
C THR A 488 4.34 -20.61 23.03
N VAL A 489 3.36 -20.36 22.17
CA VAL A 489 3.17 -19.07 21.48
C VAL A 489 1.84 -18.45 21.88
N THR A 490 1.75 -17.13 21.86
CA THR A 490 0.52 -16.40 22.15
C THR A 490 -0.06 -15.80 20.89
N LEU A 491 -1.30 -16.11 20.58
CA LEU A 491 -2.06 -15.53 19.48
C LEU A 491 -3.32 -14.87 20.04
N ASP A 492 -3.43 -13.57 19.89
CA ASP A 492 -4.57 -12.75 20.35
C ASP A 492 -4.90 -12.94 21.84
N GLY A 493 -3.87 -13.07 22.68
CA GLY A 493 -4.03 -13.29 24.12
C GLY A 493 -4.31 -14.74 24.55
N VAL A 494 -4.43 -15.67 23.59
CA VAL A 494 -4.59 -17.10 23.86
C VAL A 494 -3.28 -17.82 23.63
N THR A 495 -2.89 -18.66 24.58
CA THR A 495 -1.63 -19.42 24.55
C THR A 495 -1.85 -20.81 23.93
N TYR A 496 -0.98 -21.19 23.00
CA TYR A 496 -0.99 -22.48 22.31
C TYR A 496 0.38 -23.17 22.43
N PRO A 497 0.43 -24.48 22.53
CA PRO A 497 1.69 -25.20 22.49
C PRO A 497 2.32 -25.11 21.10
N ALA A 498 3.63 -24.98 21.04
CA ALA A 498 4.37 -25.13 19.79
C ALA A 498 4.29 -26.59 19.32
N SER A 499 4.01 -26.79 18.04
CA SER A 499 3.82 -28.13 17.47
C SER A 499 5.11 -28.94 17.34
N GLY A 500 6.27 -28.29 17.31
CA GLY A 500 7.57 -28.92 17.03
C GLY A 500 7.68 -29.53 15.63
N ARG A 501 6.79 -29.17 14.70
CA ARG A 501 6.78 -29.72 13.34
C ARG A 501 7.47 -28.77 12.36
N LYS A 502 8.23 -29.34 11.44
CA LYS A 502 8.89 -28.59 10.36
C LYS A 502 7.91 -27.78 9.53
N ILE A 503 8.26 -26.55 9.23
CA ILE A 503 7.58 -25.70 8.24
C ILE A 503 8.59 -24.79 7.54
N PRO A 504 8.68 -24.80 6.20
CA PRO A 504 9.54 -23.87 5.49
C PRO A 504 9.18 -22.44 5.84
N ASN A 505 10.18 -21.65 6.24
CA ASN A 505 9.96 -20.31 6.76
C ASN A 505 10.96 -19.30 6.19
N TYR A 506 10.49 -18.12 5.86
CA TYR A 506 11.31 -17.03 5.36
C TYR A 506 10.96 -15.72 6.10
N LEU A 507 11.96 -15.07 6.67
CA LEU A 507 11.82 -13.78 7.34
C LEU A 507 12.66 -12.72 6.63
N ILE A 508 12.05 -11.56 6.34
CA ILE A 508 12.76 -10.35 5.90
C ILE A 508 12.61 -9.28 6.98
N TYR A 509 13.70 -8.63 7.35
CA TYR A 509 13.69 -7.50 8.27
C TYR A 509 14.49 -6.31 7.73
N GLY A 510 14.22 -5.11 8.26
CA GLY A 510 14.90 -3.87 7.89
C GLY A 510 16.17 -3.65 8.73
N TYR A 511 17.19 -3.01 8.17
CA TYR A 511 18.36 -2.60 8.94
C TYR A 511 17.99 -1.61 10.07
N GLY A 512 17.06 -0.68 9.79
CA GLY A 512 16.51 0.27 10.76
C GLY A 512 15.21 -0.19 11.42
N ASP A 513 15.01 -1.49 11.60
CA ASP A 513 13.81 -2.07 12.23
C ASP A 513 13.79 -1.85 13.74
N ILE A 514 12.72 -2.25 14.43
CA ILE A 514 12.57 -2.09 15.87
C ILE A 514 13.72 -2.75 16.61
N GLN A 515 14.39 -1.98 17.46
CA GLN A 515 15.47 -2.48 18.31
C GLN A 515 14.94 -3.62 19.22
N GLY A 516 15.71 -4.71 19.30
CA GLY A 516 15.33 -5.93 20.02
C GLY A 516 14.60 -6.98 19.19
N PHE A 517 13.97 -6.60 18.06
CA PHE A 517 13.45 -7.58 17.12
C PHE A 517 14.56 -8.13 16.21
N VAL A 518 15.50 -7.27 15.87
CA VAL A 518 16.51 -7.53 14.88
C VAL A 518 17.91 -7.28 15.41
N GLY A 519 18.80 -8.18 15.05
CA GLY A 519 20.23 -8.13 15.30
C GLY A 519 20.93 -8.99 14.27
N THR A 520 22.23 -9.07 14.34
CA THR A 520 22.96 -10.03 13.53
C THR A 520 22.92 -11.39 14.24
N LEU A 521 22.69 -12.46 13.50
CA LEU A 521 22.59 -13.84 14.03
C LEU A 521 23.90 -14.35 14.66
N TRP A 522 24.95 -13.59 14.59
CA TRP A 522 26.29 -13.99 15.04
C TRP A 522 26.90 -13.00 16.04
N ASP A 523 26.09 -12.06 16.58
CA ASP A 523 26.51 -11.20 17.69
C ASP A 523 26.22 -11.92 19.02
N ASP A 524 26.94 -11.57 20.06
CA ASP A 524 26.73 -12.07 21.42
C ASP A 524 25.42 -11.54 22.07
N THR A 525 24.67 -10.70 21.39
CA THR A 525 23.41 -10.15 21.87
C THR A 525 22.24 -11.02 21.47
N GLN A 526 21.63 -11.72 22.43
CA GLN A 526 20.39 -12.44 22.19
C GLN A 526 19.27 -11.47 21.79
N ASN A 527 18.71 -11.69 20.61
CA ASN A 527 17.59 -10.93 20.08
C ASN A 527 16.50 -11.87 19.58
N GLN A 528 15.35 -11.32 19.20
CA GLN A 528 14.22 -12.15 18.76
C GLN A 528 14.50 -12.88 17.44
N THR A 529 15.33 -12.33 16.56
CA THR A 529 15.73 -13.01 15.31
C THR A 529 16.57 -14.26 15.59
N ASP A 530 17.45 -14.21 16.59
CA ASP A 530 18.21 -15.39 17.03
C ASP A 530 17.29 -16.47 17.59
N SER A 531 16.37 -16.09 18.47
CA SER A 531 15.39 -17.01 19.04
C SER A 531 14.54 -17.68 17.97
N TRP A 532 14.10 -16.90 16.97
CA TRP A 532 13.37 -17.40 15.81
C TRP A 532 14.20 -18.38 14.99
N ALA A 533 15.43 -18.01 14.65
CA ALA A 533 16.33 -18.87 13.87
C ALA A 533 16.66 -20.16 14.62
N GLN A 534 17.05 -20.08 15.90
CA GLN A 534 17.37 -21.23 16.71
C GLN A 534 16.20 -22.21 16.88
N TYR A 535 14.98 -21.68 17.07
CA TYR A 535 13.79 -22.54 17.15
C TYR A 535 13.56 -23.31 15.85
N HIS A 536 13.49 -22.62 14.70
CA HIS A 536 13.22 -23.29 13.43
C HIS A 536 14.36 -24.24 13.02
N LEU A 537 15.60 -23.82 13.20
CA LEU A 537 16.75 -24.69 12.94
C LEU A 537 16.75 -25.93 13.82
N GLY A 538 16.46 -25.79 15.12
CA GLY A 538 16.34 -26.92 16.04
C GLY A 538 15.27 -27.91 15.63
N VAL A 539 14.09 -27.44 15.20
CA VAL A 539 13.01 -28.28 14.66
C VAL A 539 13.45 -29.04 13.40
N ASP A 540 14.29 -28.40 12.57
CA ASP A 540 14.82 -28.97 11.33
C ASP A 540 16.07 -29.85 11.53
N GLY A 541 16.60 -29.94 12.76
CA GLY A 541 17.84 -30.63 13.07
C GLY A 541 19.07 -29.95 12.50
N LEU A 542 19.03 -28.62 12.42
CA LEU A 542 20.05 -27.71 11.92
C LEU A 542 20.55 -26.79 13.04
N THR A 543 21.66 -26.11 12.75
CA THR A 543 22.27 -25.08 13.59
C THR A 543 22.60 -23.84 12.75
N LEU A 544 22.99 -22.74 13.39
CA LEU A 544 23.45 -21.54 12.67
C LEU A 544 24.66 -21.86 11.75
N ALA A 545 25.52 -22.80 12.14
CA ALA A 545 26.69 -23.18 11.35
C ALA A 545 26.35 -23.90 10.02
N ASP A 546 25.14 -24.45 9.89
CA ASP A 546 24.67 -25.10 8.65
C ASP A 546 24.23 -24.09 7.56
N VAL A 547 24.50 -22.80 7.74
CA VAL A 547 24.18 -21.74 6.78
C VAL A 547 24.98 -21.91 5.48
N ASP A 548 24.35 -21.59 4.34
CA ASP A 548 24.99 -21.68 3.03
C ASP A 548 26.19 -20.70 2.85
N THR A 549 26.08 -19.51 3.43
CA THR A 549 27.10 -18.45 3.34
C THR A 549 27.08 -17.60 4.62
N VAL A 550 28.09 -17.69 5.47
CA VAL A 550 28.17 -16.99 6.77
C VAL A 550 27.99 -15.48 6.62
N GLY A 551 28.61 -14.85 5.62
CA GLY A 551 28.47 -13.42 5.34
C GLY A 551 27.14 -13.02 4.68
N GLY A 552 26.30 -13.99 4.35
CA GLY A 552 25.08 -13.78 3.56
C GLY A 552 25.35 -13.39 2.10
N ARG A 553 24.43 -13.69 1.22
CA ARG A 553 24.52 -13.35 -0.21
C ARG A 553 23.88 -11.99 -0.45
N ARG A 554 24.60 -11.10 -1.14
CA ARG A 554 24.08 -9.80 -1.56
C ARG A 554 23.29 -9.92 -2.86
N SER A 555 22.18 -9.18 -2.94
CA SER A 555 21.33 -9.14 -4.13
C SER A 555 20.41 -7.90 -4.12
N GLY A 556 19.66 -7.74 -5.22
CA GLY A 556 18.74 -6.62 -5.38
C GLY A 556 19.45 -5.34 -5.82
N PHE A 557 18.64 -4.31 -6.08
CA PHE A 557 19.14 -3.02 -6.53
C PHE A 557 20.00 -2.37 -5.42
N HIS A 558 21.21 -1.96 -5.75
CA HIS A 558 22.23 -1.46 -4.81
C HIS A 558 22.51 -2.41 -3.64
N ASP A 559 22.55 -3.73 -3.90
CA ASP A 559 22.86 -4.76 -2.91
C ASP A 559 22.03 -4.67 -1.63
N ARG A 560 20.77 -4.20 -1.76
CA ARG A 560 19.92 -3.92 -0.62
C ARG A 560 19.54 -5.14 0.21
N PHE A 561 19.59 -6.33 -0.36
CA PHE A 561 19.25 -7.58 0.32
C PHE A 561 20.50 -8.39 0.66
N GLN A 562 20.66 -8.71 1.92
CA GLN A 562 21.65 -9.65 2.42
C GLN A 562 20.91 -10.88 2.94
N THR A 563 21.13 -12.04 2.32
CA THR A 563 20.31 -13.24 2.54
C THR A 563 21.17 -14.41 3.01
N TRP A 564 20.69 -15.08 4.06
CA TRP A 564 21.20 -16.34 4.60
C TRP A 564 20.18 -17.43 4.35
N THR A 565 20.66 -18.65 3.99
CA THR A 565 19.79 -19.77 3.64
C THR A 565 20.30 -21.03 4.32
N TRP A 566 19.39 -21.78 4.92
CA TRP A 566 19.62 -23.12 5.44
C TRP A 566 18.84 -24.14 4.62
N TYR A 567 19.45 -25.28 4.36
CA TYR A 567 18.89 -26.31 3.52
C TYR A 567 18.53 -27.55 4.35
N ASP A 568 17.38 -28.16 4.09
CA ASP A 568 17.07 -29.47 4.63
C ASP A 568 18.15 -30.48 4.27
N LYS A 569 18.64 -31.25 5.25
CA LYS A 569 19.79 -32.17 5.08
C LYS A 569 19.51 -33.29 4.08
N SER A 570 18.26 -33.76 4.03
CA SER A 570 17.85 -34.89 3.17
C SER A 570 17.39 -34.44 1.78
N ALA A 571 16.49 -33.50 1.71
CA ALA A 571 15.91 -33.03 0.46
C ALA A 571 16.81 -32.05 -0.32
N ARG A 572 17.77 -31.43 0.35
CA ARG A 572 18.68 -30.41 -0.20
C ARG A 572 17.91 -29.22 -0.82
N VAL A 573 16.85 -28.78 -0.13
CA VAL A 573 16.01 -27.65 -0.52
C VAL A 573 16.06 -26.57 0.58
N PRO A 574 15.86 -25.28 0.25
CA PRO A 574 15.81 -24.21 1.26
C PRO A 574 14.73 -24.51 2.29
N ILE A 575 15.02 -24.53 3.57
CA ILE A 575 14.02 -24.76 4.62
C ILE A 575 13.82 -23.52 5.49
N LEU A 576 14.88 -22.79 5.75
CA LEU A 576 14.86 -21.52 6.46
C LEU A 576 15.63 -20.46 5.67
N LYS A 577 15.05 -19.27 5.53
CA LYS A 577 15.71 -18.11 4.93
C LYS A 577 15.57 -16.90 5.84
N LEU A 578 16.60 -16.11 5.90
CA LEU A 578 16.62 -14.81 6.55
C LEU A 578 17.19 -13.78 5.60
N THR A 579 16.56 -12.63 5.47
CA THR A 579 17.08 -11.52 4.68
C THR A 579 17.04 -10.22 5.46
N ARG A 580 18.14 -9.49 5.44
CA ARG A 580 18.21 -8.11 5.91
C ARG A 580 18.12 -7.16 4.71
N ASN A 581 17.11 -6.27 4.73
CA ASN A 581 17.00 -5.18 3.77
C ASN A 581 17.70 -3.95 4.35
N VAL A 582 18.87 -3.60 3.81
CA VAL A 582 19.72 -2.54 4.38
C VAL A 582 19.18 -1.12 4.19
N TYR A 583 18.15 -0.93 3.37
CA TYR A 583 17.52 0.36 3.09
C TYR A 583 16.07 0.42 3.55
N ARG A 584 15.73 -0.24 4.65
CA ARG A 584 14.37 -0.28 5.19
C ARG A 584 14.35 -0.16 6.71
N SER A 585 13.36 0.57 7.22
CA SER A 585 13.00 0.59 8.64
C SER A 585 11.93 -0.47 8.95
N HIS A 586 11.05 -0.22 9.95
CA HIS A 586 9.95 -1.11 10.31
C HIS A 586 8.75 -0.92 9.37
N ASN A 587 8.91 -1.24 8.10
CA ASN A 587 7.85 -1.25 7.10
C ASN A 587 8.03 -2.43 6.13
N THR A 588 7.50 -2.33 4.93
CA THR A 588 7.72 -3.26 3.83
C THR A 588 7.95 -2.48 2.55
N THR A 589 8.65 -3.08 1.60
CA THR A 589 8.89 -2.48 0.29
C THR A 589 8.39 -3.41 -0.81
N ALA A 590 8.02 -2.86 -1.96
CA ALA A 590 7.46 -3.63 -3.07
C ALA A 590 8.43 -4.64 -3.71
N GLU A 591 9.71 -4.56 -3.38
CA GLU A 591 10.71 -5.52 -3.83
C GLU A 591 10.74 -6.79 -2.98
N GLU A 592 10.16 -6.79 -1.77
CA GLU A 592 10.14 -7.95 -0.87
C GLU A 592 9.11 -9.02 -1.27
N PRO A 593 7.88 -8.69 -1.64
CA PRO A 593 6.89 -9.68 -2.05
C PRO A 593 7.35 -10.65 -3.15
N PRO A 594 8.06 -10.23 -4.20
CA PRO A 594 8.63 -11.16 -5.17
C PRO A 594 9.60 -12.20 -4.56
N LEU A 595 10.42 -11.78 -3.59
CA LEU A 595 11.38 -12.67 -2.91
C LEU A 595 10.65 -13.66 -2.01
N LEU A 596 9.65 -13.19 -1.27
CA LEU A 596 8.82 -14.03 -0.39
C LEU A 596 8.04 -15.05 -1.21
N TRP A 597 7.42 -14.64 -2.32
CA TRP A 597 6.68 -15.54 -3.20
C TRP A 597 7.59 -16.55 -3.90
N ASP A 598 8.78 -16.14 -4.32
CA ASP A 598 9.74 -17.04 -4.95
C ASP A 598 10.20 -18.17 -4.01
N PHE A 599 10.18 -17.94 -2.71
CA PHE A 599 10.36 -19.00 -1.73
C PHE A 599 9.09 -19.85 -1.56
N LEU A 600 7.94 -19.23 -1.32
CA LEU A 600 6.69 -19.91 -0.97
C LEU A 600 6.19 -20.86 -2.06
N LYS A 601 6.19 -20.42 -3.32
CA LYS A 601 5.57 -21.13 -4.46
C LYS A 601 6.08 -22.54 -4.69
N HIS A 602 7.25 -22.87 -4.16
CA HIS A 602 7.91 -24.16 -4.33
C HIS A 602 7.40 -25.25 -3.37
N TYR A 603 6.59 -24.91 -2.39
CA TYR A 603 6.13 -25.84 -1.38
C TYR A 603 4.66 -26.21 -1.54
N SER A 604 4.35 -27.47 -1.22
CA SER A 604 3.00 -27.95 -0.99
C SER A 604 2.97 -28.87 0.23
N ARG A 605 1.80 -29.15 0.76
CA ARG A 605 1.61 -30.10 1.84
C ARG A 605 0.47 -31.05 1.53
N GLU A 606 0.52 -32.20 2.15
CA GLU A 606 -0.61 -33.14 2.23
C GLU A 606 -0.88 -33.39 3.72
N VAL A 607 -2.15 -33.35 4.10
CA VAL A 607 -2.60 -33.61 5.47
C VAL A 607 -3.48 -34.85 5.44
N THR A 608 -3.10 -35.88 6.18
CA THR A 608 -3.86 -37.12 6.30
C THR A 608 -5.01 -36.96 7.27
N ALA A 609 -5.94 -37.91 7.29
CA ALA A 609 -7.14 -37.88 8.17
C ALA A 609 -6.79 -37.88 9.66
N ASP A 610 -5.65 -38.46 10.03
CA ASP A 610 -5.09 -38.45 11.39
C ASP A 610 -4.30 -37.20 11.74
N GLY A 611 -4.26 -36.20 10.80
CA GLY A 611 -3.58 -34.92 11.00
C GLY A 611 -2.06 -34.92 10.77
N ALA A 612 -1.50 -36.03 10.24
CA ALA A 612 -0.09 -36.02 9.85
C ALA A 612 0.14 -35.14 8.62
N VAL A 613 1.24 -34.39 8.65
CA VAL A 613 1.59 -33.43 7.57
C VAL A 613 2.83 -33.90 6.87
N THR A 614 2.73 -34.09 5.55
CA THR A 614 3.87 -34.33 4.67
C THR A 614 4.05 -33.12 3.76
N ARG A 615 5.27 -32.59 3.67
CA ARG A 615 5.59 -31.47 2.78
C ARG A 615 6.40 -31.91 1.59
N TYR A 616 6.21 -31.19 0.50
CA TYR A 616 6.90 -31.43 -0.75
C TYR A 616 7.45 -30.11 -1.29
N TYR A 617 8.61 -30.20 -1.93
CA TYR A 617 9.24 -29.12 -2.67
C TYR A 617 9.26 -29.46 -4.16
N SER A 618 8.89 -28.51 -5.03
CA SER A 618 8.98 -28.63 -6.48
C SER A 618 9.84 -27.50 -7.08
N PRO A 619 10.96 -27.80 -7.74
CA PRO A 619 11.76 -26.78 -8.42
C PRO A 619 10.99 -25.99 -9.47
N SER A 620 10.01 -26.61 -10.12
CA SER A 620 9.15 -25.95 -11.12
C SER A 620 7.94 -25.25 -10.52
N ALA A 621 7.81 -25.16 -9.18
CA ALA A 621 6.62 -24.68 -8.50
C ALA A 621 5.34 -25.43 -8.94
N PHE A 622 5.44 -26.75 -9.06
CA PHE A 622 4.37 -27.68 -9.47
C PHE A 622 3.86 -27.49 -10.90
N ARG A 623 4.64 -26.82 -11.76
CA ARG A 623 4.32 -26.68 -13.18
C ARG A 623 4.66 -27.95 -13.99
N ARG A 624 5.51 -28.84 -13.45
CA ARG A 624 5.89 -30.12 -14.06
C ARG A 624 5.44 -31.27 -13.16
N PRO A 625 4.65 -32.21 -13.68
CA PRO A 625 4.30 -33.41 -12.91
C PRO A 625 5.55 -34.21 -12.53
N GLY A 626 5.58 -34.72 -11.30
CA GLY A 626 6.62 -35.65 -10.84
C GLY A 626 7.94 -35.04 -10.40
N ASP A 627 8.12 -33.71 -10.42
CA ASP A 627 9.36 -33.07 -9.96
C ASP A 627 9.40 -32.78 -8.45
N ARG A 628 8.37 -33.21 -7.71
CA ARG A 628 8.25 -32.95 -6.27
C ARG A 628 9.15 -33.90 -5.45
N ARG A 629 9.78 -33.33 -4.41
CA ARG A 629 10.60 -34.04 -3.42
C ARG A 629 9.96 -33.90 -2.04
N ARG A 630 9.98 -34.95 -1.26
CA ARG A 630 9.54 -34.88 0.15
C ARG A 630 10.58 -34.10 0.97
N VAL A 631 10.10 -33.21 1.86
CA VAL A 631 10.92 -32.34 2.72
C VAL A 631 10.81 -32.82 4.17
#